data_358a2ad5962b4af54baaba890185c26d
#
_entry.id   358a2ad5962b4af54baaba890185c26d
#
_cell.length_a   1.000
_cell.length_b   1.000
_cell.length_c   1.000
_cell.angle_alpha   90.00
_cell.angle_beta   90.00
_cell.angle_gamma   90.00
#
_symmetry.space_group_name_H-M   'P 1'
#
loop_
_entity.id
_entity.type
_entity.pdbx_description
1 polymer ?
#
loop_
_entity_poly.entity_id
_entity_poly.type
_entity_poly.pdbx_seq_one_letter_code
_entity_poly.pdbx_strand_id
1 'polypeptide(L)'
;ALSSAASDVYKRQTYTDEQIRESVKACWQQTGYLLDPHGACGYRALEEGLQPGETGVFLETAHPAKFLQTVESIIGTEVEIPAKLRAFMKGEKKSLPMTKEFADFKSYLLGK
;
A
#
# COMPACT_ATOMS: atom_id res chain seq x y z
N ALA A 1 10.59 -16.04 -23.12
CA ALA A 1 9.44 -15.21 -23.47
C ALA A 1 8.25 -15.62 -22.61
N LEU A 2 7.72 -14.68 -21.83
CA LEU A 2 6.42 -14.89 -21.18
C LEU A 2 5.39 -15.14 -22.27
N SER A 3 4.66 -16.27 -22.16
CA SER A 3 3.68 -16.64 -23.18
C SER A 3 2.65 -15.54 -23.30
N SER A 4 2.20 -15.25 -24.51
CA SER A 4 1.12 -14.29 -24.77
C SER A 4 -0.16 -14.63 -23.98
N ALA A 5 -0.43 -15.91 -23.74
CA ALA A 5 -1.53 -16.37 -22.91
C ALA A 5 -1.47 -15.87 -21.44
N ALA A 6 -0.26 -15.73 -20.85
CA ALA A 6 -0.12 -15.18 -19.51
C ALA A 6 -0.38 -13.66 -19.46
N SER A 7 -0.12 -12.94 -20.56
CA SER A 7 -0.41 -11.50 -20.65
C SER A 7 -1.89 -11.19 -20.80
N ASP A 8 -2.66 -12.12 -21.38
CA ASP A 8 -4.10 -11.95 -21.58
C ASP A 8 -4.91 -12.12 -20.27
N VAL A 9 -4.33 -12.84 -19.29
CA VAL A 9 -4.93 -13.04 -17.97
C VAL A 9 -4.55 -11.93 -16.99
N TYR A 10 -3.47 -11.18 -17.28
CA TYR A 10 -2.93 -10.17 -16.37
C TYR A 10 -3.29 -8.76 -16.83
N LYS A 11 -4.16 -8.11 -16.08
CA LYS A 11 -4.51 -6.70 -16.29
C LYS A 11 -3.63 -5.81 -15.42
N ARG A 12 -3.05 -4.76 -16.00
CA ARG A 12 -2.32 -3.70 -15.30
C ARG A 12 -3.15 -2.43 -15.34
N GLN A 13 -3.46 -1.89 -14.16
CA GLN A 13 -4.16 -0.63 -14.01
C GLN A 13 -3.25 0.38 -13.29
N THR A 14 -3.44 1.64 -13.62
CA THR A 14 -2.82 2.76 -12.92
C THR A 14 -3.91 3.73 -12.48
N TYR A 15 -3.77 4.26 -11.27
CA TYR A 15 -4.72 5.21 -10.70
C TYR A 15 -4.00 6.48 -10.28
N THR A 16 -4.66 7.61 -10.44
CA THR A 16 -4.16 8.90 -9.95
C THR A 16 -4.33 8.99 -8.44
N ASP A 17 -3.58 9.89 -7.81
CA ASP A 17 -3.69 10.15 -6.37
C ASP A 17 -5.12 10.54 -5.96
N GLU A 18 -5.83 11.27 -6.83
CA GLU A 18 -7.21 11.66 -6.59
C GLU A 18 -8.15 10.44 -6.58
N GLN A 19 -8.01 9.54 -7.55
CA GLN A 19 -8.77 8.29 -7.61
C GLN A 19 -8.48 7.38 -6.40
N ILE A 20 -7.24 7.34 -5.94
CA ILE A 20 -6.86 6.61 -4.73
C ILE A 20 -7.54 7.21 -3.51
N ARG A 21 -7.51 8.55 -3.36
CA ARG A 21 -8.19 9.27 -2.27
C ARG A 21 -9.70 9.02 -2.25
N GLU A 22 -10.34 9.08 -3.41
CA GLU A 22 -11.76 8.76 -3.57
C GLU A 22 -12.08 7.35 -3.08
N SER A 23 -11.28 6.35 -3.47
CA SER A 23 -11.48 4.95 -3.09
C SER A 23 -11.31 4.73 -1.58
N VAL A 24 -10.29 5.34 -0.96
CA VAL A 24 -10.11 5.29 0.50
C VAL A 24 -11.32 5.90 1.21
N LYS A 25 -11.76 7.08 0.76
CA LYS A 25 -12.90 7.78 1.35
C LYS A 25 -14.19 7.01 1.21
N ALA A 26 -14.47 6.51 0.01
CA ALA A 26 -15.70 5.76 -0.29
C ALA A 26 -15.77 4.47 0.52
N CYS A 27 -14.70 3.68 0.55
CA CYS A 27 -14.64 2.45 1.34
C CYS A 27 -14.86 2.74 2.83
N TRP A 28 -14.18 3.75 3.38
CA TRP A 28 -14.36 4.16 4.78
C TRP A 28 -15.80 4.55 5.10
N GLN A 29 -16.43 5.36 4.25
CA GLN A 29 -17.79 5.82 4.47
C GLN A 29 -18.84 4.70 4.35
N GLN A 30 -18.63 3.75 3.44
CA GLN A 30 -19.58 2.67 3.17
C GLN A 30 -19.45 1.49 4.12
N THR A 31 -18.23 1.15 4.52
CA THR A 31 -17.96 -0.10 5.24
C THR A 31 -17.33 0.09 6.61
N GLY A 32 -16.79 1.28 6.90
CA GLY A 32 -15.96 1.52 8.08
C GLY A 32 -14.58 0.88 8.00
N TYR A 33 -14.22 0.26 6.86
CA TYR A 33 -12.88 -0.30 6.65
C TYR A 33 -11.93 0.76 6.08
N LEU A 34 -10.77 0.89 6.70
CA LEU A 34 -9.78 1.88 6.31
C LEU A 34 -8.69 1.24 5.45
N LEU A 35 -8.70 1.58 4.17
CA LEU A 35 -7.68 1.16 3.21
C LEU A 35 -6.37 1.94 3.40
N ASP A 36 -5.23 1.28 3.18
CA ASP A 36 -4.01 1.99 2.84
C ASP A 36 -4.03 2.43 1.35
N PRO A 37 -3.22 3.43 0.95
CA PRO A 37 -3.25 3.93 -0.43
C PRO A 37 -2.92 2.88 -1.50
N HIS A 38 -2.13 1.84 -1.18
CA HIS A 38 -1.80 0.77 -2.11
C HIS A 38 -2.96 -0.23 -2.22
N GLY A 39 -3.54 -0.62 -1.10
CA GLY A 39 -4.73 -1.46 -1.07
C GLY A 39 -5.91 -0.81 -1.78
N ALA A 40 -6.03 0.52 -1.72
CA ALA A 40 -7.06 1.26 -2.43
C ALA A 40 -6.98 1.10 -3.95
N CYS A 41 -5.78 0.93 -4.53
CA CYS A 41 -5.63 0.60 -5.94
C CYS A 41 -6.22 -0.79 -6.26
N GLY A 42 -5.94 -1.78 -5.43
CA GLY A 42 -6.48 -3.13 -5.57
C GLY A 42 -8.00 -3.17 -5.39
N TYR A 43 -8.50 -2.46 -4.38
CA TYR A 43 -9.93 -2.33 -4.12
C TYR A 43 -10.67 -1.72 -5.31
N ARG A 44 -10.20 -0.58 -5.85
CA ARG A 44 -10.79 0.06 -7.01
C ARG A 44 -10.74 -0.83 -8.25
N ALA A 45 -9.61 -1.48 -8.52
CA ALA A 45 -9.47 -2.41 -9.63
C ALA A 45 -10.47 -3.57 -9.54
N LEU A 46 -10.74 -4.03 -8.32
CA LEU A 46 -11.73 -5.06 -8.07
C LEU A 46 -13.14 -4.57 -8.33
N GLU A 47 -13.51 -3.39 -7.80
CA GLU A 47 -14.83 -2.79 -8.04
C GLU A 47 -15.11 -2.57 -9.54
N GLU A 48 -14.12 -2.08 -10.28
CA GLU A 48 -14.24 -1.84 -11.72
C GLU A 48 -14.25 -3.13 -12.55
N GLY A 49 -13.69 -4.23 -12.03
CA GLY A 49 -13.53 -5.49 -12.76
C GLY A 49 -14.60 -6.53 -12.51
N LEU A 50 -15.24 -6.52 -11.34
CA LEU A 50 -16.23 -7.53 -10.94
C LEU A 50 -17.50 -7.44 -11.78
N GLN A 51 -18.00 -8.61 -12.19
CA GLN A 51 -19.29 -8.75 -12.83
C GLN A 51 -20.37 -9.14 -11.80
N PRO A 52 -21.66 -8.91 -12.09
CA PRO A 52 -22.72 -9.32 -11.21
C PRO A 52 -22.65 -10.82 -10.84
N GLY A 53 -22.65 -11.11 -9.53
CA GLY A 53 -22.55 -12.46 -9.00
C GLY A 53 -21.13 -12.99 -8.79
N GLU A 54 -20.11 -12.23 -9.18
CA GLU A 54 -18.71 -12.58 -8.87
C GLU A 54 -18.30 -12.13 -7.47
N THR A 55 -17.37 -12.87 -6.90
CA THR A 55 -16.68 -12.52 -5.65
C THR A 55 -15.21 -12.34 -5.94
N GLY A 56 -14.64 -11.24 -5.46
CA GLY A 56 -13.23 -10.93 -5.67
C GLY A 56 -12.46 -10.79 -4.37
N VAL A 57 -11.13 -10.89 -4.48
CA VAL A 57 -10.20 -10.68 -3.36
C VAL A 57 -9.14 -9.69 -3.80
N PHE A 58 -8.85 -8.71 -2.97
CA PHE A 58 -7.68 -7.84 -3.12
C PHE A 58 -6.77 -7.99 -1.90
N LEU A 59 -5.50 -7.57 -2.05
CA LEU A 59 -4.50 -7.71 -1.01
C LEU A 59 -4.20 -6.34 -0.38
N GLU A 60 -4.33 -6.26 0.93
CA GLU A 60 -3.81 -5.17 1.75
C GLU A 60 -2.39 -5.52 2.20
N THR A 61 -1.42 -4.72 1.79
CA THR A 61 0.01 -5.01 2.03
C THR A 61 0.66 -4.12 3.07
N ALA A 62 -0.05 -3.08 3.54
CA ALA A 62 0.43 -2.16 4.55
C ALA A 62 -0.71 -1.75 5.50
N HIS A 63 -0.34 -1.33 6.70
CA HIS A 63 -1.31 -0.73 7.63
C HIS A 63 -1.49 0.75 7.31
N PRO A 64 -2.74 1.30 7.30
CA PRO A 64 -3.01 2.72 7.01
C PRO A 64 -2.19 3.70 7.84
N ALA A 65 -1.88 3.36 9.09
CA ALA A 65 -1.04 4.17 9.97
C ALA A 65 0.40 4.42 9.46
N LYS A 66 0.87 3.70 8.44
CA LYS A 66 2.13 4.02 7.76
C LYS A 66 2.03 5.30 6.91
N PHE A 67 0.82 5.65 6.52
CA PHE A 67 0.50 6.81 5.67
C PHE A 67 -0.41 7.79 6.41
N LEU A 68 -0.17 7.95 7.72
CA LEU A 68 -1.04 8.61 8.67
C LEU A 68 -1.55 9.97 8.17
N GLN A 69 -0.63 10.86 7.79
CA GLN A 69 -0.99 12.21 7.33
C GLN A 69 -1.90 12.18 6.09
N THR A 70 -1.60 11.30 5.14
CA THR A 70 -2.40 11.15 3.92
C THR A 70 -3.78 10.63 4.24
N VAL A 71 -3.85 9.54 5.01
CA VAL A 71 -5.12 8.87 5.32
C VAL A 71 -6.02 9.76 6.18
N GLU A 72 -5.49 10.38 7.23
CA GLU A 72 -6.23 11.33 8.07
C GLU A 72 -6.75 12.54 7.28
N SER A 73 -5.96 13.03 6.32
CA SER A 73 -6.42 14.12 5.43
C SER A 73 -7.59 13.72 4.53
N ILE A 74 -7.77 12.43 4.27
CA ILE A 74 -8.87 11.90 3.45
C ILE A 74 -10.13 11.67 4.27
N ILE A 75 -9.98 11.03 5.43
CA ILE A 75 -11.14 10.63 6.25
C ILE A 75 -11.58 11.71 7.24
N GLY A 76 -10.72 12.70 7.53
CA GLY A 76 -11.02 13.82 8.43
C GLY A 76 -11.03 13.45 9.92
N THR A 77 -10.52 12.27 10.28
CA THR A 77 -10.45 11.79 11.66
C THR A 77 -9.09 11.15 11.94
N GLU A 78 -8.72 11.09 13.22
CA GLU A 78 -7.50 10.42 13.64
C GLU A 78 -7.56 8.91 13.39
N VAL A 79 -6.42 8.33 12.95
CA VAL A 79 -6.26 6.90 12.73
C VAL A 79 -5.68 6.25 13.97
N GLU A 80 -6.33 5.21 14.48
CA GLU A 80 -5.79 4.43 15.58
C GLU A 80 -4.49 3.74 15.15
N ILE A 81 -3.41 4.03 15.89
CA ILE A 81 -2.11 3.40 15.65
C ILE A 81 -1.98 2.18 16.56
N PRO A 82 -1.82 0.96 16.01
CA PRO A 82 -1.61 -0.24 16.79
C PRO A 82 -0.45 -0.10 17.78
N ALA A 83 -0.59 -0.64 18.98
CA ALA A 83 0.37 -0.48 20.06
C ALA A 83 1.80 -0.87 19.66
N LYS A 84 1.97 -1.96 18.91
CA LYS A 84 3.27 -2.38 18.38
C LYS A 84 3.88 -1.34 17.44
N LEU A 85 3.10 -0.80 16.52
CA LEU A 85 3.57 0.23 15.58
C LEU A 85 3.93 1.52 16.33
N ARG A 86 3.13 1.92 17.32
CA ARG A 86 3.40 3.07 18.17
C ARG A 86 4.71 2.91 18.95
N ALA A 87 5.02 1.70 19.44
CA ALA A 87 6.29 1.40 20.10
C ALA A 87 7.48 1.59 19.14
N PHE A 88 7.37 1.12 17.90
CA PHE A 88 8.41 1.32 16.87
C PHE A 88 8.60 2.79 16.51
N MET A 89 7.51 3.57 16.42
CA MET A 89 7.58 5.01 16.13
C MET A 89 8.33 5.81 17.20
N LYS A 90 8.36 5.33 18.44
CA LYS A 90 9.14 5.92 19.55
C LYS A 90 10.59 5.48 19.56
N GLY A 91 10.97 4.53 18.74
CA GLY A 91 12.33 4.02 18.65
C GLY A 91 13.28 5.00 17.98
N GLU A 92 14.57 4.85 18.29
CA GLU A 92 15.63 5.61 17.65
C GLU A 92 15.80 5.13 16.19
N LYS A 93 15.80 6.07 15.26
CA LYS A 93 16.09 5.76 13.85
C LYS A 93 17.59 5.44 13.72
N LYS A 94 17.90 4.17 13.42
CA LYS A 94 19.27 3.74 13.10
C LYS A 94 19.39 3.55 11.59
N SER A 95 20.24 4.36 10.96
CA SER A 95 20.56 4.26 9.54
C SER A 95 22.05 4.36 9.35
N LEU A 96 22.56 3.58 8.41
CA LEU A 96 23.95 3.65 7.96
C LEU A 96 23.98 4.36 6.61
N PRO A 97 24.61 5.54 6.50
CA PRO A 97 24.83 6.18 5.22
C PRO A 97 25.69 5.31 4.31
N MET A 98 25.28 5.12 3.08
CA MET A 98 25.98 4.30 2.12
C MET A 98 25.85 4.90 0.71
N THR A 99 26.82 4.66 -0.16
CA THR A 99 26.71 5.04 -1.56
C THR A 99 25.71 4.14 -2.30
N LYS A 100 25.33 4.50 -3.51
CA LYS A 100 24.47 3.68 -4.37
C LYS A 100 25.21 2.51 -5.03
N GLU A 101 26.53 2.41 -4.82
CA GLU A 101 27.35 1.37 -5.44
C GLU A 101 27.14 0.02 -4.74
N PHE A 102 26.79 -1.00 -5.52
CA PHE A 102 26.56 -2.36 -4.99
C PHE A 102 27.78 -2.92 -4.24
N ALA A 103 28.98 -2.57 -4.65
CA ALA A 103 30.24 -3.00 -4.01
C ALA A 103 30.30 -2.60 -2.53
N ASP A 104 29.86 -1.40 -2.20
CA ASP A 104 29.85 -0.87 -0.83
C ASP A 104 28.84 -1.64 0.03
N PHE A 105 27.65 -1.88 -0.50
CA PHE A 105 26.64 -2.70 0.18
C PHE A 105 27.12 -4.13 0.41
N LYS A 106 27.72 -4.75 -0.61
CA LYS A 106 28.30 -6.09 -0.50
C LYS A 106 29.40 -6.17 0.56
N SER A 107 30.31 -5.19 0.58
CA SER A 107 31.39 -5.08 1.58
C SER A 107 30.82 -4.95 2.99
N TYR A 108 29.82 -4.12 3.17
CA TYR A 108 29.12 -3.98 4.44
C TYR A 108 28.51 -5.29 4.93
N LEU A 109 27.79 -6.01 4.06
CA LEU A 109 27.18 -7.31 4.42
C LEU A 109 28.22 -8.39 4.75
N LEU A 110 29.38 -8.33 4.12
CA LEU A 110 30.48 -9.29 4.36
C LEU A 110 31.38 -8.88 5.54
N GLY A 111 31.12 -7.77 6.21
CA GLY A 111 31.93 -7.26 7.31
C GLY A 111 33.32 -6.80 6.90
N LYS A 112 33.49 -6.34 5.66
CA LYS A 112 34.79 -5.94 5.08
C LYS A 112 34.85 -4.44 4.86
#